data_5cf5213b5c5ab45cddc19d71adbdb62c
#
_entry.id   5cf5213b5c5ab45cddc19d71adbdb62c
#
_cell.length_a   1.000
_cell.length_b   1.000
_cell.length_c   1.000
_cell.angle_alpha   90.00
_cell.angle_beta   90.00
_cell.angle_gamma   90.00
#
_symmetry.space_group_name_H-M   'P 1'
#
loop_
_entity.id
_entity.type
_entity.pdbx_description
1 polymer ?
#
loop_
_entity_poly.entity_id
_entity_poly.type
_entity_poly.pdbx_seq_one_letter_code
_entity_poly.pdbx_strand_id
1 'polypeptide(L)'
;MIYDNIENASRYTSLGELLAKGLKTIPNYLGREPGRYEIDGDDIFLLVQHYDSVPAEHKKWETHRRYIDIQFIESGCELIGFGEMSAMTVDTPYNSEGDGELYTGNGVMLPMPSGSIAVFYPGEPHMPGVAVDAPEPVKKIIVKVKAD
;
A
#
# COMPACT_ATOMS: atom_id res chain seq x y z
N MET A 1 1.64 0.74 11.36
CA MET A 1 0.57 0.87 10.34
C MET A 1 -0.41 1.98 10.69
N ILE A 2 -0.92 2.72 9.70
CA ILE A 2 -2.06 3.64 9.82
C ILE A 2 -3.18 3.13 8.91
N TYR A 3 -4.43 3.20 9.36
CA TYR A 3 -5.61 2.88 8.56
C TYR A 3 -6.69 3.94 8.86
N ASP A 4 -7.10 4.70 7.83
CA ASP A 4 -8.07 5.80 7.98
C ASP A 4 -8.70 6.15 6.60
N ASN A 5 -9.51 7.19 6.57
CA ASN A 5 -9.98 7.82 5.33
C ASN A 5 -9.03 8.96 4.91
N ILE A 6 -8.87 9.18 3.61
CA ILE A 6 -8.01 10.25 3.06
C ILE A 6 -8.39 11.64 3.57
N GLU A 7 -9.65 11.89 3.89
CA GLU A 7 -10.12 13.15 4.48
C GLU A 7 -9.44 13.47 5.82
N ASN A 8 -8.97 12.44 6.52
CA ASN A 8 -8.26 12.54 7.80
C ASN A 8 -6.73 12.62 7.64
N ALA A 9 -6.19 12.62 6.41
CA ALA A 9 -4.75 12.56 6.14
C ALA A 9 -3.96 13.69 6.84
N SER A 10 -4.57 14.85 7.06
CA SER A 10 -3.95 15.97 7.77
C SER A 10 -3.50 15.65 9.20
N ARG A 11 -4.12 14.66 9.85
CA ARG A 11 -3.76 14.20 11.21
C ARG A 11 -2.37 13.57 11.28
N TYR A 12 -1.87 13.06 10.14
CA TYR A 12 -0.65 12.27 10.05
C TYR A 12 0.55 13.07 9.52
N THR A 13 0.36 14.35 9.17
CA THR A 13 1.40 15.18 8.55
C THR A 13 2.55 15.55 9.50
N SER A 14 2.37 15.39 10.80
CA SER A 14 3.43 15.59 11.80
C SER A 14 4.35 14.38 11.99
N LEU A 15 4.02 13.22 11.37
CA LEU A 15 4.81 11.98 11.51
C LEU A 15 6.05 11.95 10.61
N GLY A 16 6.21 12.90 9.68
CA GLY A 16 7.37 13.04 8.83
C GLY A 16 7.09 13.97 7.64
N GLU A 17 8.10 14.72 7.22
CA GLU A 17 7.96 15.70 6.13
C GLU A 17 7.66 15.02 4.80
N LEU A 18 8.39 13.95 4.46
CA LEU A 18 8.18 13.18 3.23
C LEU A 18 6.84 12.46 3.24
N LEU A 19 6.44 11.90 4.39
CA LEU A 19 5.11 11.28 4.53
C LEU A 19 3.99 12.30 4.31
N ALA A 20 4.10 13.50 4.89
CA ALA A 20 3.17 14.59 4.71
C ALA A 20 3.06 15.01 3.23
N LYS A 21 4.19 15.09 2.51
CA LYS A 21 4.24 15.39 1.09
C LYS A 21 3.57 14.29 0.27
N GLY A 22 3.86 13.02 0.57
CA GLY A 22 3.24 11.86 -0.07
C GLY A 22 1.71 11.88 0.07
N LEU A 23 1.19 12.05 1.28
CA LEU A 23 -0.26 12.12 1.53
C LEU A 23 -0.94 13.27 0.77
N LYS A 24 -0.32 14.47 0.75
CA LYS A 24 -0.84 15.65 0.05
C LYS A 24 -0.83 15.51 -1.48
N THR A 25 -0.03 14.60 -2.02
CA THR A 25 0.11 14.40 -3.46
C THR A 25 -1.06 13.62 -4.05
N ILE A 26 -1.67 12.70 -3.30
CA ILE A 26 -2.71 11.78 -3.79
C ILE A 26 -3.82 12.47 -4.58
N PRO A 27 -4.45 13.57 -4.11
CA PRO A 27 -5.56 14.21 -4.83
C PRO A 27 -5.20 14.71 -6.24
N ASN A 28 -3.92 15.01 -6.50
CA ASN A 28 -3.46 15.51 -7.80
C ASN A 28 -3.32 14.40 -8.87
N TYR A 29 -3.46 13.15 -8.46
CA TYR A 29 -3.27 11.98 -9.32
C TYR A 29 -4.54 11.15 -9.51
N LEU A 30 -5.67 11.62 -9.02
CA LEU A 30 -6.97 10.98 -9.27
C LEU A 30 -7.28 10.97 -10.78
N GLY A 31 -7.83 9.87 -11.27
CA GLY A 31 -8.19 9.70 -12.68
C GLY A 31 -6.99 9.52 -13.63
N ARG A 32 -5.78 9.33 -13.13
CA ARG A 32 -4.61 9.08 -13.98
C ARG A 32 -4.59 7.66 -14.50
N GLU A 33 -3.97 7.48 -15.66
CA GLU A 33 -3.73 6.17 -16.25
C GLU A 33 -2.71 5.36 -15.41
N PRO A 34 -2.76 4.02 -15.46
CA PRO A 34 -1.79 3.17 -14.80
C PRO A 34 -0.35 3.51 -15.22
N GLY A 35 0.53 3.58 -14.23
CA GLY A 35 1.94 3.91 -14.47
C GLY A 35 2.67 4.38 -13.22
N ARG A 36 3.97 4.65 -13.38
CA ARG A 36 4.83 5.26 -12.37
C ARG A 36 4.97 6.74 -12.64
N TYR A 37 4.80 7.54 -11.60
CA TYR A 37 4.91 9.00 -11.63
C TYR A 37 5.93 9.46 -10.58
N GLU A 38 6.91 10.24 -11.02
CA GLU A 38 7.90 10.85 -10.14
C GLU A 38 7.33 12.09 -9.47
N ILE A 39 7.57 12.24 -8.17
CA ILE A 39 7.15 13.39 -7.35
C ILE A 39 8.38 14.14 -6.86
N ASP A 40 9.38 13.42 -6.33
CA ASP A 40 10.62 13.96 -5.80
C ASP A 40 11.75 12.94 -5.99
N GLY A 41 12.12 12.71 -7.25
CA GLY A 41 13.12 11.72 -7.62
C GLY A 41 12.84 10.34 -7.02
N ASP A 42 13.85 9.77 -6.35
CA ASP A 42 13.73 8.50 -5.66
C ASP A 42 13.21 8.62 -4.22
N ASP A 43 13.06 9.83 -3.70
CA ASP A 43 12.54 10.02 -2.35
C ASP A 43 11.03 9.88 -2.28
N ILE A 44 10.30 10.31 -3.34
CA ILE A 44 8.85 10.09 -3.44
C ILE A 44 8.48 9.82 -4.90
N PHE A 45 7.84 8.69 -5.15
CA PHE A 45 7.16 8.40 -6.40
C PHE A 45 5.82 7.69 -6.11
N LEU A 46 4.94 7.66 -7.09
CA LEU A 46 3.68 6.93 -6.96
C LEU A 46 3.44 5.99 -8.15
N LEU A 47 2.64 4.98 -7.87
CA LEU A 47 2.15 4.00 -8.83
C LEU A 47 0.64 4.12 -8.90
N VAL A 48 0.11 4.34 -10.09
CA VAL A 48 -1.34 4.18 -10.36
C VAL A 48 -1.56 2.79 -10.90
N GLN A 49 -2.49 2.06 -10.32
CA GLN A 49 -2.80 0.68 -10.68
C GLN A 49 -4.29 0.50 -10.91
N HIS A 50 -4.64 -0.20 -11.99
CA HIS A 50 -5.99 -0.69 -12.26
C HIS A 50 -5.92 -2.20 -12.40
N TYR A 51 -6.66 -2.93 -11.59
CA TYR A 51 -6.65 -4.40 -11.56
C TYR A 51 -7.94 -4.95 -10.98
N ASP A 52 -8.16 -6.24 -11.14
CA ASP A 52 -9.18 -6.96 -10.40
C ASP A 52 -8.58 -7.53 -9.11
N SER A 53 -9.26 -7.33 -7.98
CA SER A 53 -8.90 -8.00 -6.73
C SER A 53 -8.96 -9.51 -6.90
N VAL A 54 -8.20 -10.27 -6.12
CA VAL A 54 -8.14 -11.73 -6.26
C VAL A 54 -8.33 -12.43 -4.92
N PRO A 55 -8.78 -13.71 -4.90
CA PRO A 55 -8.87 -14.49 -3.66
C PRO A 55 -7.56 -14.53 -2.88
N ALA A 56 -7.64 -14.56 -1.55
CA ALA A 56 -6.48 -14.49 -0.65
C ALA A 56 -5.45 -15.59 -0.89
N GLU A 57 -5.88 -16.79 -1.32
CA GLU A 57 -5.01 -17.91 -1.65
C GLU A 57 -4.07 -17.66 -2.84
N HIS A 58 -4.35 -16.63 -3.63
CA HIS A 58 -3.51 -16.18 -4.75
C HIS A 58 -2.61 -15.00 -4.40
N LYS A 59 -2.58 -14.61 -3.13
CA LYS A 59 -1.76 -13.50 -2.65
C LYS A 59 -0.68 -13.96 -1.68
N LYS A 60 0.35 -13.16 -1.55
CA LYS A 60 1.41 -13.31 -0.57
C LYS A 60 1.43 -12.08 0.34
N TRP A 61 1.92 -12.25 1.54
CA TRP A 61 2.32 -11.14 2.39
C TRP A 61 3.62 -10.55 1.85
N GLU A 62 3.76 -9.25 1.97
CA GLU A 62 4.97 -8.55 1.52
C GLU A 62 5.44 -7.54 2.56
N THR A 63 6.75 -7.26 2.56
CA THR A 63 7.35 -6.14 3.28
C THR A 63 8.32 -5.39 2.38
N HIS A 64 8.57 -4.15 2.74
CA HIS A 64 9.57 -3.29 2.11
C HIS A 64 10.66 -2.94 3.13
N ARG A 65 11.84 -2.51 2.65
CA ARG A 65 12.95 -2.09 3.52
C ARG A 65 13.31 -0.63 3.36
N ARG A 66 13.06 -0.04 2.17
CA ARG A 66 13.46 1.33 1.83
C ARG A 66 12.32 2.33 1.85
N TYR A 67 11.10 1.87 1.56
CA TYR A 67 9.97 2.76 1.38
C TYR A 67 8.85 2.48 2.38
N ILE A 68 8.21 3.57 2.79
CA ILE A 68 6.88 3.57 3.40
C ILE A 68 5.88 3.50 2.25
N ASP A 69 4.90 2.62 2.35
CA ASP A 69 3.79 2.52 1.40
C ASP A 69 2.58 3.28 1.92
N ILE A 70 2.11 4.26 1.14
CA ILE A 70 0.79 4.84 1.34
C ILE A 70 -0.12 4.28 0.26
N GLN A 71 -1.05 3.42 0.62
CA GLN A 71 -1.99 2.80 -0.29
C GLN A 71 -3.34 3.50 -0.17
N PHE A 72 -3.88 3.97 -1.29
CA PHE A 72 -5.15 4.70 -1.38
C PHE A 72 -6.05 4.05 -2.41
N ILE A 73 -7.30 3.78 -2.05
CA ILE A 73 -8.31 3.26 -2.97
C ILE A 73 -9.08 4.41 -3.59
N GLU A 74 -8.90 4.62 -4.88
CA GLU A 74 -9.63 5.63 -5.66
C GLU A 74 -11.06 5.15 -5.99
N SER A 75 -11.19 3.89 -6.42
CA SER A 75 -12.51 3.27 -6.68
C SER A 75 -12.46 1.76 -6.49
N GLY A 76 -13.61 1.16 -6.24
CA GLY A 76 -13.74 -0.25 -5.87
C GLY A 76 -13.54 -0.49 -4.38
N CYS A 77 -13.34 -1.75 -4.02
CA CYS A 77 -13.06 -2.19 -2.66
C CYS A 77 -12.13 -3.40 -2.69
N GLU A 78 -11.21 -3.49 -1.76
CA GLU A 78 -10.40 -4.69 -1.52
C GLU A 78 -10.27 -4.94 -0.02
N LEU A 79 -9.80 -6.11 0.34
CA LEU A 79 -9.23 -6.34 1.67
C LEU A 79 -7.72 -6.11 1.60
N ILE A 80 -7.18 -5.47 2.64
CA ILE A 80 -5.74 -5.40 2.87
C ILE A 80 -5.39 -6.15 4.14
N GLY A 81 -4.46 -7.09 4.04
CA GLY A 81 -3.94 -7.79 5.20
C GLY A 81 -2.91 -6.96 5.94
N PHE A 82 -2.95 -7.04 7.27
CA PHE A 82 -1.90 -6.57 8.17
C PHE A 82 -1.52 -7.70 9.12
N GLY A 83 -0.22 -7.92 9.32
CA GLY A 83 0.28 -8.99 10.18
C GLY A 83 1.52 -8.56 10.97
N GLU A 84 1.91 -9.42 11.92
CA GLU A 84 3.15 -9.27 12.68
C GLU A 84 4.24 -10.16 12.09
N MET A 85 5.49 -9.70 12.07
CA MET A 85 6.62 -10.48 11.56
C MET A 85 6.78 -11.85 12.26
N SER A 86 6.41 -11.94 13.51
CA SER A 86 6.41 -13.21 14.28
C SER A 86 5.48 -14.28 13.72
N ALA A 87 4.47 -13.89 12.94
CA ALA A 87 3.50 -14.76 12.28
C ALA A 87 3.84 -15.06 10.81
N MET A 88 5.01 -14.60 10.33
CA MET A 88 5.43 -14.70 8.95
C MET A 88 6.57 -15.71 8.76
N THR A 89 6.53 -16.43 7.64
CA THR A 89 7.61 -17.30 7.17
C THR A 89 8.03 -16.85 5.79
N VAL A 90 9.33 -16.62 5.58
CA VAL A 90 9.87 -16.17 4.28
C VAL A 90 9.51 -17.19 3.19
N ASP A 91 8.88 -16.72 2.14
CA ASP A 91 8.57 -17.48 0.93
C ASP A 91 9.55 -17.12 -0.20
N THR A 92 9.75 -15.82 -0.44
CA THR A 92 10.70 -15.30 -1.43
C THR A 92 11.62 -14.29 -0.75
N PRO A 93 12.93 -14.51 -0.72
CA PRO A 93 13.89 -13.60 -0.10
C PRO A 93 13.85 -12.20 -0.69
N TYR A 94 14.32 -11.23 0.10
CA TYR A 94 14.36 -9.82 -0.30
C TYR A 94 15.07 -9.58 -1.62
N ASN A 95 14.36 -8.89 -2.52
CA ASN A 95 14.88 -8.38 -3.78
C ASN A 95 15.07 -6.86 -3.67
N SER A 96 16.32 -6.41 -3.77
CA SER A 96 16.67 -5.00 -3.66
C SER A 96 16.20 -4.13 -4.84
N GLU A 97 16.00 -4.70 -6.03
CA GLU A 97 15.48 -3.95 -7.19
C GLU A 97 14.02 -3.57 -6.98
N GLY A 98 13.18 -4.53 -6.57
CA GLY A 98 11.76 -4.32 -6.31
C GLY A 98 11.46 -3.81 -4.90
N ASP A 99 12.46 -3.74 -4.00
CA ASP A 99 12.28 -3.44 -2.58
C ASP A 99 11.23 -4.32 -1.91
N GLY A 100 11.22 -5.62 -2.22
CA GLY A 100 10.20 -6.54 -1.75
C GLY A 100 10.76 -7.83 -1.17
N GLU A 101 10.13 -8.33 -0.12
CA GLU A 101 10.32 -9.64 0.45
C GLU A 101 8.94 -10.27 0.65
N LEU A 102 8.75 -11.53 0.21
CA LEU A 102 7.45 -12.17 0.27
C LEU A 102 7.40 -13.25 1.34
N TYR A 103 6.21 -13.42 1.92
CA TYR A 103 5.98 -14.35 3.02
C TYR A 103 4.68 -15.14 2.85
N THR A 104 4.64 -16.28 3.52
CA THR A 104 3.42 -16.96 3.95
C THR A 104 3.19 -16.66 5.42
N GLY A 105 1.93 -16.58 5.85
CA GLY A 105 1.62 -16.26 7.24
C GLY A 105 0.16 -15.94 7.46
N ASN A 106 -0.12 -15.39 8.63
CA ASN A 106 -1.47 -15.02 9.05
C ASN A 106 -1.51 -13.59 9.58
N GLY A 107 -2.66 -12.95 9.42
CA GLY A 107 -2.92 -11.60 9.92
C GLY A 107 -4.39 -11.25 9.87
N VAL A 108 -4.67 -9.98 10.07
CA VAL A 108 -6.03 -9.41 10.04
C VAL A 108 -6.30 -8.85 8.65
N MET A 109 -7.50 -9.07 8.13
CA MET A 109 -7.93 -8.49 6.87
C MET A 109 -8.84 -7.28 7.16
N LEU A 110 -8.50 -6.13 6.59
CA LEU A 110 -9.23 -4.88 6.76
C LEU A 110 -9.88 -4.48 5.43
N PRO A 111 -11.18 -4.14 5.42
CA PRO A 111 -11.83 -3.66 4.21
C PRO A 111 -11.32 -2.26 3.83
N MET A 112 -10.96 -2.09 2.58
CA MET A 112 -10.47 -0.83 2.00
C MET A 112 -11.47 -0.35 0.92
N PRO A 113 -12.60 0.26 1.29
CA PRO A 113 -13.48 0.91 0.32
C PRO A 113 -12.84 2.17 -0.28
N SER A 114 -13.42 2.69 -1.36
CA SER A 114 -13.01 3.98 -1.95
C SER A 114 -12.89 5.08 -0.91
N GLY A 115 -11.80 5.85 -0.97
CA GLY A 115 -11.44 6.88 0.00
C GLY A 115 -10.56 6.41 1.17
N SER A 116 -10.38 5.10 1.33
CA SER A 116 -9.53 4.57 2.40
C SER A 116 -8.04 4.73 2.10
N ILE A 117 -7.25 4.97 3.14
CA ILE A 117 -5.79 4.92 3.14
C ILE A 117 -5.28 3.87 4.11
N ALA A 118 -4.20 3.20 3.72
CA ALA A 118 -3.38 2.39 4.62
C ALA A 118 -1.91 2.80 4.45
N VAL A 119 -1.19 2.98 5.56
CA VAL A 119 0.23 3.34 5.55
C VAL A 119 1.01 2.23 6.24
N PHE A 120 1.99 1.66 5.55
CA PHE A 120 2.88 0.62 6.05
C PHE A 120 4.31 1.12 6.07
N TYR A 121 4.94 1.00 7.22
CA TYR A 121 6.37 1.31 7.39
C TYR A 121 7.24 0.11 6.99
N PRO A 122 8.55 0.32 6.73
CA PRO A 122 9.46 -0.78 6.47
C PRO A 122 9.35 -1.89 7.52
N GLY A 123 9.29 -3.16 7.05
CA GLY A 123 9.16 -4.33 7.91
C GLY A 123 7.76 -4.62 8.42
N GLU A 124 6.74 -3.83 8.09
CA GLU A 124 5.34 -4.15 8.43
C GLU A 124 4.72 -5.07 7.35
N PRO A 125 4.41 -6.35 7.68
CA PRO A 125 3.82 -7.26 6.73
C PRO A 125 2.42 -6.84 6.33
N HIS A 126 2.17 -6.81 5.01
CA HIS A 126 0.85 -6.52 4.46
C HIS A 126 0.56 -7.36 3.23
N MET A 127 -0.72 -7.54 2.92
CA MET A 127 -1.19 -8.33 1.78
C MET A 127 -2.27 -7.53 1.04
N PRO A 128 -1.90 -6.75 0.00
CA PRO A 128 -2.85 -5.93 -0.74
C PRO A 128 -3.57 -6.70 -1.84
N GLY A 129 -4.70 -6.16 -2.33
CA GLY A 129 -5.38 -6.62 -3.53
C GLY A 129 -6.23 -7.87 -3.33
N VAL A 130 -6.66 -8.15 -2.11
CA VAL A 130 -7.49 -9.32 -1.81
C VAL A 130 -8.97 -8.99 -2.04
N ALA A 131 -9.69 -9.90 -2.73
CA ALA A 131 -11.12 -9.77 -2.96
C ALA A 131 -11.92 -9.85 -1.66
N VAL A 132 -12.98 -9.04 -1.52
CA VAL A 132 -13.89 -9.09 -0.36
C VAL A 132 -14.69 -10.40 -0.40
N ASP A 133 -15.46 -10.62 -1.45
CA ASP A 133 -16.25 -11.84 -1.68
C ASP A 133 -15.86 -12.47 -3.02
N ALA A 134 -15.83 -11.67 -4.08
CA ALA A 134 -15.44 -12.06 -5.43
C ALA A 134 -14.51 -11.01 -6.04
N PRO A 135 -13.70 -11.37 -7.05
CA PRO A 135 -12.88 -10.40 -7.79
C PRO A 135 -13.73 -9.24 -8.32
N GLU A 136 -13.26 -8.01 -8.07
CA GLU A 136 -13.88 -6.78 -8.58
C GLU A 136 -12.80 -5.75 -9.00
N PRO A 137 -13.13 -4.86 -9.95
CA PRO A 137 -12.22 -3.84 -10.41
C PRO A 137 -11.84 -2.85 -9.30
N VAL A 138 -10.54 -2.60 -9.14
CA VAL A 138 -9.98 -1.64 -8.18
C VAL A 138 -9.08 -0.65 -8.92
N LYS A 139 -9.24 0.64 -8.60
CA LYS A 139 -8.27 1.67 -8.94
C LYS A 139 -7.57 2.12 -7.67
N LYS A 140 -6.25 2.05 -7.68
CA LYS A 140 -5.40 2.25 -6.52
C LYS A 140 -4.24 3.19 -6.82
N ILE A 141 -3.92 4.04 -5.89
CA ILE A 141 -2.69 4.83 -5.88
C ILE A 141 -1.82 4.33 -4.73
N ILE A 142 -0.58 3.98 -5.03
CA ILE A 142 0.43 3.63 -4.02
C ILE A 142 1.51 4.71 -4.08
N VAL A 143 1.69 5.46 -2.99
CA VAL A 143 2.79 6.41 -2.87
C VAL A 143 3.93 5.73 -2.11
N LYS A 144 5.07 5.62 -2.75
CA LYS A 144 6.32 5.14 -2.16
C LYS A 144 7.07 6.34 -1.62
N VAL A 145 7.24 6.38 -0.31
CA VAL A 145 7.95 7.43 0.40
C VAL A 145 9.19 6.82 1.05
N LYS A 146 10.37 7.33 0.70
CA LYS A 146 11.62 6.82 1.25
C LYS A 146 11.62 6.98 2.77
N ALA A 147 11.92 5.88 3.45
CA ALA A 147 12.11 5.89 4.90
C ALA A 147 13.50 6.45 5.25
N ASP A 148 13.57 7.15 6.39
CA ASP A 148 14.84 7.66 6.95
C ASP A 148 15.76 6.52 7.46
#